data_2a914ff99dd656275564e50b51d4c691
#
_entry.id   2a914ff99dd656275564e50b51d4c691
#
_cell.length_a   1.000
_cell.length_b   1.000
_cell.length_c   1.000
_cell.angle_alpha   90.00
_cell.angle_beta   90.00
_cell.angle_gamma   90.00
#
_symmetry.space_group_name_H-M   'P 1'
#
loop_
_entity.id
_entity.type
_entity.pdbx_description
1 polymer ?
#
loop_
_entity_poly.entity_id
_entity_poly.type
_entity_poly.pdbx_seq_one_letter_code
_entity_poly.pdbx_strand_id
1 'polypeptide(L)'
;DAKSHVGAMGLMQLMPATAKETAKRFGIPLSSPQLAYRPEVNIQLGAAYLSQIYGQFNGNRVLASAAYNAGPGRVRQWLRGADHLSYDVWIENIPFDETRQYVQNVLSYSVIYGEKLNAPQPLVAWHERYFDQ
;
A
#
# COMPACT_ATOMS: atom_id res chain seq x y z
N ASP A 1 -14.82 14.84 0.95
CA ASP A 1 -13.49 14.92 0.36
C ASP A 1 -12.46 14.24 1.23
N ALA A 2 -12.04 13.06 0.79
CA ALA A 2 -11.07 12.29 1.55
C ALA A 2 -9.67 12.88 1.36
N LYS A 3 -9.15 13.52 2.40
CA LYS A 3 -7.78 14.05 2.43
C LYS A 3 -7.10 13.66 3.73
N SER A 4 -5.85 13.26 3.65
CA SER A 4 -5.05 13.09 4.85
C SER A 4 -4.42 14.42 5.25
N HIS A 5 -3.88 14.49 6.46
CA HIS A 5 -3.18 15.69 6.95
C HIS A 5 -1.90 16.00 6.16
N VAL A 6 -1.42 15.06 5.35
CA VAL A 6 -0.24 15.26 4.48
C VAL A 6 -0.62 15.50 3.02
N GLY A 7 -1.90 15.72 2.74
CA GLY A 7 -2.36 16.10 1.41
C GLY A 7 -2.75 14.98 0.47
N ALA A 8 -2.88 13.74 0.96
CA ALA A 8 -3.35 12.63 0.13
C ALA A 8 -4.80 12.85 -0.30
N MET A 9 -5.16 12.40 -1.50
CA MET A 9 -6.41 12.74 -2.18
C MET A 9 -7.27 11.52 -2.46
N GLY A 10 -8.59 11.72 -2.32
CA GLY A 10 -9.61 10.78 -2.80
C GLY A 10 -9.72 9.52 -1.95
N LEU A 11 -10.50 8.55 -2.46
CA LEU A 11 -10.79 7.31 -1.74
C LEU A 11 -9.55 6.45 -1.51
N MET A 12 -8.61 6.47 -2.46
CA MET A 12 -7.38 5.69 -2.37
C MET A 12 -6.25 6.43 -1.67
N GLN A 13 -6.48 7.65 -1.22
CA GLN A 13 -5.52 8.47 -0.46
C GLN A 13 -4.16 8.62 -1.15
N LEU A 14 -4.18 8.96 -2.44
CA LEU A 14 -2.96 9.20 -3.20
C LEU A 14 -2.44 10.62 -3.01
N MET A 15 -1.13 10.77 -2.85
CA MET A 15 -0.48 12.07 -2.89
C MET A 15 -0.55 12.64 -4.31
N PRO A 16 -0.69 13.97 -4.47
CA PRO A 16 -0.79 14.58 -5.80
C PRO A 16 0.37 14.22 -6.74
N ALA A 17 1.59 14.23 -6.25
CA ALA A 17 2.75 13.86 -7.05
C ALA A 17 2.70 12.39 -7.50
N THR A 18 2.27 11.50 -6.61
CA THR A 18 2.10 10.08 -6.92
C THR A 18 1.01 9.87 -7.95
N ALA A 19 -0.12 10.58 -7.82
CA ALA A 19 -1.21 10.51 -8.80
C ALA A 19 -0.74 10.94 -10.18
N LYS A 20 -0.02 12.05 -10.27
CA LYS A 20 0.49 12.57 -11.54
C LYS A 20 1.48 11.61 -12.20
N GLU A 21 2.42 11.09 -11.43
CA GLU A 21 3.41 10.16 -11.93
C GLU A 21 2.79 8.84 -12.38
N THR A 22 1.85 8.32 -11.60
CA THR A 22 1.14 7.09 -11.94
C THR A 22 0.31 7.26 -13.20
N ALA A 23 -0.40 8.39 -13.32
CA ALA A 23 -1.18 8.70 -14.52
C ALA A 23 -0.30 8.70 -15.78
N LYS A 24 0.87 9.32 -15.67
CA LYS A 24 1.83 9.37 -16.77
C LYS A 24 2.35 7.98 -17.13
N ARG A 25 2.71 7.19 -16.11
CA ARG A 25 3.28 5.85 -16.33
C ARG A 25 2.29 4.89 -16.99
N PHE A 26 1.03 4.94 -16.58
CA PHE A 26 0.01 4.01 -17.05
C PHE A 26 -0.88 4.58 -18.15
N GLY A 27 -0.56 5.77 -18.66
CA GLY A 27 -1.32 6.37 -19.75
C GLY A 27 -2.75 6.75 -19.37
N ILE A 28 -2.98 7.10 -18.10
CA ILE A 28 -4.30 7.51 -17.61
C ILE A 28 -4.41 9.03 -17.81
N PRO A 29 -5.43 9.51 -18.58
CA PRO A 29 -5.59 10.96 -18.80
C PRO A 29 -5.85 11.69 -17.49
N LEU A 30 -5.05 12.74 -17.22
CA LEU A 30 -5.20 13.56 -16.04
C LEU A 30 -4.91 15.00 -16.42
N SER A 31 -5.92 15.67 -17.04
CA SER A 31 -5.75 17.03 -17.56
C SER A 31 -5.68 18.09 -16.47
N SER A 32 -6.14 17.79 -15.25
CA SER A 32 -6.00 18.68 -14.11
C SER A 32 -5.85 17.86 -12.83
N PRO A 33 -5.20 18.40 -11.78
CA PRO A 33 -5.06 17.70 -10.50
C PRO A 33 -6.39 17.32 -9.85
N GLN A 34 -7.43 18.13 -10.09
CA GLN A 34 -8.74 17.89 -9.51
C GLN A 34 -9.39 16.60 -10.01
N LEU A 35 -9.03 16.11 -11.19
CA LEU A 35 -9.55 14.86 -11.72
C LEU A 35 -9.19 13.66 -10.84
N ALA A 36 -8.07 13.73 -10.12
CA ALA A 36 -7.67 12.66 -9.22
C ALA A 36 -8.63 12.47 -8.03
N TYR A 37 -9.52 13.45 -7.77
CA TYR A 37 -10.54 13.32 -6.73
C TYR A 37 -11.79 12.60 -7.21
N ARG A 38 -12.01 12.47 -8.51
CA ARG A 38 -13.17 11.73 -9.02
C ARG A 38 -13.03 10.27 -8.66
N PRO A 39 -14.09 9.63 -8.09
CA PRO A 39 -13.96 8.26 -7.59
C PRO A 39 -13.42 7.27 -8.61
N GLU A 40 -13.94 7.29 -9.84
CA GLU A 40 -13.50 6.37 -10.90
C GLU A 40 -12.04 6.57 -11.30
N VAL A 41 -11.59 7.82 -11.35
CA VAL A 41 -10.18 8.14 -11.68
C VAL A 41 -9.28 7.79 -10.50
N ASN A 42 -9.71 8.14 -9.28
CA ASN A 42 -8.94 7.87 -8.08
C ASN A 42 -8.73 6.37 -7.88
N ILE A 43 -9.78 5.57 -8.05
CA ILE A 43 -9.70 4.10 -7.93
C ILE A 43 -8.76 3.54 -9.00
N GLN A 44 -8.86 4.02 -10.23
CA GLN A 44 -8.01 3.59 -11.33
C GLN A 44 -6.53 3.87 -11.03
N LEU A 45 -6.23 5.09 -10.59
CA LEU A 45 -4.88 5.49 -10.22
C LEU A 45 -4.36 4.69 -9.03
N GLY A 46 -5.19 4.55 -8.01
CA GLY A 46 -4.81 3.81 -6.81
C GLY A 46 -4.53 2.35 -7.08
N ALA A 47 -5.37 1.70 -7.89
CA ALA A 47 -5.18 0.31 -8.28
C ALA A 47 -3.89 0.13 -9.10
N ALA A 48 -3.62 1.04 -10.04
CA ALA A 48 -2.41 1.01 -10.84
C ALA A 48 -1.16 1.18 -9.96
N TYR A 49 -1.21 2.13 -9.04
CA TYR A 49 -0.09 2.38 -8.13
C TYR A 49 0.14 1.19 -7.18
N LEU A 50 -0.93 0.63 -6.63
CA LEU A 50 -0.83 -0.54 -5.76
C LEU A 50 -0.23 -1.74 -6.50
N SER A 51 -0.66 -1.97 -7.75
CA SER A 51 -0.10 -3.03 -8.59
C SER A 51 1.40 -2.85 -8.81
N GLN A 52 1.83 -1.62 -9.08
CA GLN A 52 3.23 -1.30 -9.25
C GLN A 52 4.03 -1.60 -7.98
N ILE A 53 3.54 -1.14 -6.84
CA ILE A 53 4.19 -1.36 -5.54
C ILE A 53 4.23 -2.84 -5.21
N TYR A 54 3.14 -3.55 -5.44
CA TYR A 54 3.06 -4.98 -5.17
C TYR A 54 4.15 -5.73 -5.94
N GLY A 55 4.36 -5.36 -7.21
CA GLY A 55 5.45 -5.93 -8.01
C GLY A 55 6.83 -5.57 -7.48
N GLN A 56 7.01 -4.34 -7.01
CA GLN A 56 8.31 -3.89 -6.46
C GLN A 56 8.72 -4.65 -5.19
N PHE A 57 7.75 -5.18 -4.45
CA PHE A 57 8.01 -5.92 -3.21
C PHE A 57 7.70 -7.41 -3.33
N ASN A 58 7.79 -7.93 -4.55
CA ASN A 58 7.67 -9.37 -4.85
C ASN A 58 6.37 -10.00 -4.35
N GLY A 59 5.28 -9.24 -4.43
CA GLY A 59 3.96 -9.72 -4.00
C GLY A 59 3.79 -9.83 -2.49
N ASN A 60 4.64 -9.21 -1.72
CA ASN A 60 4.53 -9.21 -0.25
C ASN A 60 3.54 -8.13 0.18
N ARG A 61 2.38 -8.53 0.71
CA ARG A 61 1.32 -7.60 1.11
C ARG A 61 1.73 -6.72 2.30
N VAL A 62 2.55 -7.23 3.20
CA VAL A 62 3.03 -6.46 4.36
C VAL A 62 3.84 -5.26 3.86
N LEU A 63 4.83 -5.52 3.03
CA LEU A 63 5.71 -4.48 2.49
C LEU A 63 4.96 -3.56 1.53
N ALA A 64 4.11 -4.13 0.67
CA ALA A 64 3.36 -3.35 -0.31
C ALA A 64 2.37 -2.40 0.38
N SER A 65 1.65 -2.84 1.40
CA SER A 65 0.72 -1.98 2.12
C SER A 65 1.44 -0.89 2.90
N ALA A 66 2.56 -1.20 3.53
CA ALA A 66 3.38 -0.19 4.19
C ALA A 66 3.89 0.84 3.18
N ALA A 67 4.34 0.39 2.02
CA ALA A 67 4.85 1.27 0.97
C ALA A 67 3.73 2.11 0.35
N TYR A 68 2.54 1.56 0.20
CA TYR A 68 1.39 2.33 -0.29
C TYR A 68 1.08 3.50 0.66
N ASN A 69 1.12 3.26 1.96
CA ASN A 69 0.80 4.27 2.96
C ASN A 69 1.94 5.27 3.18
N ALA A 70 3.17 4.79 3.33
CA ALA A 70 4.31 5.61 3.74
C ALA A 70 5.29 5.95 2.61
N GLY A 71 5.21 5.27 1.48
CA GLY A 71 6.13 5.41 0.37
C GLY A 71 7.15 4.28 0.29
N PRO A 72 7.50 3.83 -0.93
CA PRO A 72 8.46 2.74 -1.11
C PRO A 72 9.86 3.05 -0.56
N GLY A 73 10.28 4.31 -0.67
CA GLY A 73 11.60 4.73 -0.17
C GLY A 73 11.72 4.55 1.33
N ARG A 74 10.69 4.90 2.08
CA ARG A 74 10.70 4.73 3.53
C ARG A 74 10.71 3.25 3.93
N VAL A 75 9.94 2.43 3.23
CA VAL A 75 9.91 0.99 3.51
C VAL A 75 11.28 0.38 3.26
N ARG A 76 11.95 0.74 2.16
CA ARG A 76 13.31 0.27 1.89
C ARG A 76 14.28 0.71 2.98
N GLN A 77 14.12 1.95 3.47
CA GLN A 77 14.93 2.44 4.57
C GLN A 77 14.68 1.63 5.85
N TRP A 78 13.41 1.33 6.15
CA TRP A 78 13.06 0.56 7.34
C TRP A 78 13.50 -0.90 7.26
N LEU A 79 13.72 -1.41 6.06
CA LEU A 79 14.21 -2.78 5.88
C LEU A 79 15.72 -2.90 6.06
N ARG A 80 16.46 -1.80 5.99
CA ARG A 80 17.92 -1.85 6.13
C ARG A 80 18.31 -2.34 7.52
N GLY A 81 19.02 -3.47 7.54
CA GLY A 81 19.42 -4.10 8.80
C GLY A 81 18.31 -4.80 9.55
N ALA A 82 17.09 -4.80 9.01
CA ALA A 82 15.91 -5.37 9.65
C ALA A 82 15.21 -6.41 8.77
N ASP A 83 15.75 -6.73 7.61
CA ASP A 83 15.15 -7.66 6.65
C ASP A 83 15.18 -9.13 7.13
N HIS A 84 15.96 -9.41 8.17
CA HIS A 84 16.00 -10.73 8.82
C HIS A 84 14.86 -10.94 9.81
N LEU A 85 14.11 -9.89 10.16
CA LEU A 85 13.01 -9.97 11.11
C LEU A 85 11.80 -10.69 10.50
N SER A 86 11.02 -11.38 11.33
CA SER A 86 9.71 -11.87 10.91
C SER A 86 8.74 -10.69 10.72
N TYR A 87 7.67 -10.93 9.96
CA TYR A 87 6.72 -9.86 9.60
C TYR A 87 6.13 -9.15 10.82
N ASP A 88 5.77 -9.91 11.85
CA ASP A 88 5.12 -9.36 13.04
C ASP A 88 6.05 -8.44 13.82
N VAL A 89 7.31 -8.83 13.96
CA VAL A 89 8.32 -8.00 14.63
C VAL A 89 8.60 -6.75 13.79
N TRP A 90 8.71 -6.90 12.48
CA TRP A 90 8.96 -5.77 11.59
C TRP A 90 7.82 -4.75 11.66
N ILE A 91 6.55 -5.21 11.63
CA ILE A 91 5.39 -4.32 11.74
C ILE A 91 5.43 -3.53 13.05
N GLU A 92 5.73 -4.20 14.17
CA GLU A 92 5.81 -3.54 15.46
C GLU A 92 6.90 -2.47 15.51
N ASN A 93 7.92 -2.57 14.66
CA ASN A 93 9.02 -1.62 14.59
C ASN A 93 8.83 -0.53 13.54
N ILE A 94 7.68 -0.49 12.83
CA ILE A 94 7.39 0.61 11.90
C ILE A 94 7.34 1.92 12.70
N PRO A 95 8.16 2.93 12.31
CA PRO A 95 8.23 4.17 13.08
C PRO A 95 6.97 5.02 13.06
N PHE A 96 6.09 4.84 12.07
CA PHE A 96 4.87 5.61 11.93
C PHE A 96 3.67 4.81 12.44
N ASP A 97 2.99 5.33 13.45
CA ASP A 97 1.80 4.69 14.01
C ASP A 97 0.71 4.51 12.96
N GLU A 98 0.50 5.52 12.10
CA GLU A 98 -0.48 5.46 11.02
C GLU A 98 -0.20 4.29 10.07
N THR A 99 1.06 4.13 9.67
CA THR A 99 1.44 3.06 8.75
C THR A 99 1.32 1.69 9.40
N ARG A 100 1.75 1.58 10.65
CA ARG A 100 1.62 0.32 11.41
C ARG A 100 0.17 -0.11 11.48
N GLN A 101 -0.73 0.81 11.84
CA GLN A 101 -2.15 0.52 11.93
C GLN A 101 -2.75 0.18 10.57
N TYR A 102 -2.31 0.88 9.52
CA TYR A 102 -2.76 0.62 8.16
C TYR A 102 -2.42 -0.81 7.72
N VAL A 103 -1.18 -1.24 7.95
CA VAL A 103 -0.75 -2.60 7.59
C VAL A 103 -1.56 -3.65 8.35
N GLN A 104 -1.76 -3.46 9.64
CA GLN A 104 -2.54 -4.38 10.47
C GLN A 104 -3.98 -4.47 9.97
N ASN A 105 -4.58 -3.35 9.60
CA ASN A 105 -5.95 -3.31 9.08
C ASN A 105 -6.06 -4.03 7.73
N VAL A 106 -5.12 -3.81 6.83
CA VAL A 106 -5.12 -4.47 5.51
C VAL A 106 -5.07 -5.98 5.65
N LEU A 107 -4.20 -6.50 6.50
CA LEU A 107 -4.09 -7.94 6.74
C LEU A 107 -5.36 -8.52 7.35
N SER A 108 -5.95 -7.82 8.32
CA SER A 108 -7.19 -8.25 8.97
C SER A 108 -8.36 -8.28 7.98
N TYR A 109 -8.51 -7.25 7.14
CA TYR A 109 -9.55 -7.20 6.12
C TYR A 109 -9.40 -8.32 5.10
N SER A 110 -8.20 -8.70 4.74
CA SER A 110 -7.96 -9.80 3.81
C SER A 110 -8.52 -11.11 4.34
N VAL A 111 -8.35 -11.39 5.64
CA VAL A 111 -8.90 -12.58 6.28
C VAL A 111 -10.44 -12.55 6.27
N ILE A 112 -11.02 -11.41 6.68
CA ILE A 112 -12.48 -11.25 6.76
C ILE A 112 -13.12 -11.44 5.38
N TYR A 113 -12.59 -10.79 4.35
CA TYR A 113 -13.14 -10.91 3.00
C TYR A 113 -12.96 -12.30 2.43
N GLY A 114 -11.85 -12.98 2.73
CA GLY A 114 -11.64 -14.36 2.31
C GLY A 114 -12.72 -15.27 2.85
N GLU A 115 -13.08 -15.14 4.13
CA GLU A 115 -14.14 -15.94 4.76
C GLU A 115 -15.49 -15.66 4.10
N LYS A 116 -15.83 -14.40 3.86
CA LYS A 116 -17.10 -14.02 3.23
C LYS A 116 -17.26 -14.58 1.80
N LEU A 117 -16.15 -14.74 1.10
CA LEU A 117 -16.14 -15.24 -0.28
C LEU A 117 -15.94 -16.77 -0.35
N ASN A 118 -15.96 -17.46 0.76
CA ASN A 118 -15.63 -18.90 0.86
C ASN A 118 -14.27 -19.23 0.24
N ALA A 119 -13.34 -18.30 0.35
CA ALA A 119 -11.96 -18.44 -0.11
C ALA A 119 -11.02 -18.04 1.02
N PRO A 120 -10.94 -18.84 2.11
CA PRO A 120 -10.17 -18.47 3.29
C PRO A 120 -8.73 -18.09 2.95
N GLN A 121 -8.27 -16.96 3.50
CA GLN A 121 -6.92 -16.48 3.32
C GLN A 121 -6.21 -16.51 4.66
N PRO A 122 -4.97 -16.96 4.71
CA PRO A 122 -4.17 -16.81 5.94
C PRO A 122 -3.90 -15.34 6.20
N LEU A 123 -3.68 -14.97 7.46
CA LEU A 123 -3.33 -13.60 7.82
C LEU A 123 -2.10 -13.17 7.04
N VAL A 124 -1.09 -14.04 6.96
CA VAL A 124 0.12 -13.81 6.17
C VAL A 124 0.45 -15.09 5.41
N ALA A 125 0.67 -14.96 4.10
CA ALA A 125 1.11 -16.07 3.27
C ALA A 125 2.55 -16.45 3.62
N TRP A 126 2.94 -17.69 3.30
CA TRP A 126 4.28 -18.18 3.64
C TRP A 126 5.39 -17.25 3.14
N HIS A 127 5.32 -16.78 1.89
CA HIS A 127 6.34 -15.91 1.31
C HIS A 127 6.39 -14.50 1.92
N GLU A 128 5.38 -14.13 2.73
CA GLU A 128 5.31 -12.82 3.37
C GLU A 128 5.89 -12.79 4.79
N ARG A 129 6.21 -13.97 5.34
CA ARG A 129 6.63 -14.08 6.75
C ARG A 129 8.04 -13.55 7.01
N TYR A 130 8.91 -13.67 6.02
CA TYR A 130 10.31 -13.25 6.12
C TYR A 130 10.69 -12.47 4.87
N PHE A 131 11.57 -11.50 5.03
CA PHE A 131 11.89 -10.53 3.96
C PHE A 131 13.26 -10.72 3.34
N ASP A 132 14.05 -11.65 3.84
CA ASP A 132 15.42 -11.93 3.43
C ASP A 132 15.51 -12.89 2.24
N GLN A 133 14.83 -12.56 1.18
CA GLN A 133 14.78 -13.44 -0.01
C GLN A 133 15.80 -13.11 -1.05
#